data_3cfd0dbc35b28e339ec2ca2a5e1c32c1
#
_entry.id   3cfd0dbc35b28e339ec2ca2a5e1c32c1
#
_cell.length_a   1.000
_cell.length_b   1.000
_cell.length_c   1.000
_cell.angle_alpha   90.00
_cell.angle_beta   90.00
_cell.angle_gamma   90.00
#
_symmetry.space_group_name_H-M   'P 1'
#
loop_
_entity.id
_entity.type
_entity.pdbx_description
1 polymer ?
#
loop_
_entity_poly.entity_id
_entity_poly.type
_entity_poly.pdbx_seq_one_letter_code
_entity_poly.pdbx_strand_id
1 'polypeptide(L)'
;MHDAHIRVAIAGAGGRMGRQLIQAAMGMDGVELGAALEREGSSLLGSDASELAGVGKTGVTVQSSLEAVKEDFDVFIDFTRPEGTLAHLAFCREHGKGMVIGTTGFDDAGKAAISEAAKEIGIVFAANFSVGVNVMLKLLEKAAKVMGDYTDIEIIEAHHRHKVDAPSGTALAMGEAIAQAMDKDLKACAVYSREGYTGERVPGSIGFATVRAGDIVGEHTAMFADIGERIEITHKASSRMTFANGAVRSALWLKSKDNGLFDMRDVLDLNNL
;
A
#
# COMPACT_ATOMS: atom_id res chain seq x y z
N MET A 1 -0.65 15.97 29.72
CA MET A 1 -0.45 14.64 29.12
C MET A 1 0.54 14.86 27.97
N HIS A 2 1.75 14.31 28.05
CA HIS A 2 2.69 14.36 26.94
C HIS A 2 2.09 13.53 25.81
N ASP A 3 1.69 14.16 24.72
CA ASP A 3 1.46 13.47 23.45
C ASP A 3 2.79 12.89 23.01
N ALA A 4 3.06 11.66 23.42
CA ALA A 4 4.27 10.96 23.05
C ALA A 4 4.23 10.75 21.54
N HIS A 5 5.10 11.42 20.83
CA HIS A 5 5.30 11.23 19.40
C HIS A 5 5.76 9.80 19.16
N ILE A 6 5.39 9.20 18.02
CA ILE A 6 5.99 7.97 17.55
C ILE A 6 7.15 8.33 16.63
N ARG A 7 8.31 7.72 16.87
CA ARG A 7 9.49 7.92 16.06
C ARG A 7 9.55 6.85 14.97
N VAL A 8 9.66 7.28 13.72
CA VAL A 8 9.72 6.36 12.58
C VAL A 8 11.10 6.30 11.97
N ALA A 9 11.52 5.11 11.57
CA ALA A 9 12.67 4.91 10.71
C ALA A 9 12.20 4.57 9.29
N ILE A 10 12.87 5.09 8.28
CA ILE A 10 12.49 4.91 6.87
C ILE A 10 13.61 4.23 6.10
N ALA A 11 13.32 3.06 5.51
CA ALA A 11 14.22 2.33 4.62
C ALA A 11 14.24 2.94 3.22
N GLY A 12 15.41 2.95 2.58
CA GLY A 12 15.57 3.48 1.23
C GLY A 12 15.25 4.97 1.14
N ALA A 13 15.73 5.75 2.09
CA ALA A 13 15.43 7.17 2.28
C ALA A 13 15.66 8.05 1.04
N GLY A 14 16.65 7.73 0.22
CA GLY A 14 16.98 8.45 -1.02
C GLY A 14 16.09 8.06 -2.22
N GLY A 15 15.32 6.99 -2.11
CA GLY A 15 14.41 6.53 -3.16
C GLY A 15 13.18 7.42 -3.32
N ARG A 16 12.42 7.21 -4.40
CA ARG A 16 11.19 7.98 -4.67
C ARG A 16 10.18 7.86 -3.54
N MET A 17 9.95 6.63 -3.05
CA MET A 17 9.01 6.39 -1.96
C MET A 17 9.58 6.86 -0.62
N GLY A 18 10.87 6.62 -0.36
CA GLY A 18 11.56 7.04 0.86
C GLY A 18 11.44 8.55 1.11
N ARG A 19 11.70 9.37 0.09
CA ARG A 19 11.55 10.84 0.18
C ARG A 19 10.12 11.26 0.50
N GLN A 20 9.13 10.60 -0.08
CA GLN A 20 7.72 10.89 0.21
C GLN A 20 7.30 10.45 1.61
N LEU A 21 7.84 9.32 2.10
CA LEU A 21 7.64 8.87 3.49
C LEU A 21 8.24 9.87 4.48
N ILE A 22 9.42 10.42 4.20
CA ILE A 22 10.02 11.48 5.01
C ILE A 22 9.13 12.73 5.01
N GLN A 23 8.66 13.18 3.82
CA GLN A 23 7.73 14.31 3.72
C GLN A 23 6.44 14.06 4.53
N ALA A 24 5.88 12.86 4.43
CA ALA A 24 4.66 12.48 5.16
C ALA A 24 4.89 12.45 6.67
N ALA A 25 6.01 11.90 7.14
CA ALA A 25 6.36 11.87 8.56
C ALA A 25 6.55 13.28 9.14
N MET A 26 7.21 14.17 8.39
CA MET A 26 7.42 15.56 8.78
C MET A 26 6.12 16.41 8.80
N GLY A 27 5.10 16.00 8.05
CA GLY A 27 3.82 16.69 7.95
C GLY A 27 2.70 16.11 8.82
N MET A 28 2.94 15.01 9.56
CA MET A 28 1.90 14.33 10.34
C MET A 28 2.07 14.57 11.84
N ASP A 29 1.06 15.16 12.46
CA ASP A 29 1.05 15.37 13.91
C ASP A 29 1.18 14.05 14.67
N GLY A 30 1.99 14.05 15.72
CA GLY A 30 2.24 12.85 16.55
C GLY A 30 3.27 11.88 15.95
N VAL A 31 3.91 12.21 14.83
CA VAL A 31 4.99 11.44 14.21
C VAL A 31 6.27 12.27 14.14
N GLU A 32 7.40 11.64 14.40
CA GLU A 32 8.73 12.22 14.30
C GLU A 32 9.62 11.33 13.43
N LEU A 33 10.41 11.93 12.54
CA LEU A 33 11.46 11.20 11.83
C LEU A 33 12.64 10.95 12.78
N GLY A 34 12.80 9.71 13.22
CA GLY A 34 13.89 9.32 14.11
C GLY A 34 15.14 8.82 13.37
N ALA A 35 14.94 8.08 12.28
CA ALA A 35 16.04 7.53 11.50
C ALA A 35 15.71 7.44 10.00
N ALA A 36 16.75 7.47 9.18
CA ALA A 36 16.65 7.28 7.74
C ALA A 36 17.80 6.38 7.26
N LEU A 37 17.46 5.33 6.51
CA LEU A 37 18.42 4.32 6.12
C LEU A 37 18.57 4.19 4.61
N GLU A 38 19.80 3.93 4.20
CA GLU A 38 20.18 3.56 2.86
C GLU A 38 21.16 2.38 2.89
N ARG A 39 21.25 1.70 1.74
CA ARG A 39 22.21 0.60 1.60
C ARG A 39 23.64 1.08 1.83
N GLU A 40 24.48 0.19 2.29
CA GLU A 40 25.91 0.42 2.39
C GLU A 40 26.50 0.85 1.03
N GLY A 41 27.43 1.80 1.05
CA GLY A 41 28.03 2.38 -0.16
C GLY A 41 27.16 3.40 -0.91
N SER A 42 25.99 3.77 -0.39
CA SER A 42 25.19 4.87 -0.98
C SER A 42 25.95 6.20 -0.82
N SER A 43 25.94 7.00 -1.90
CA SER A 43 26.50 8.36 -1.88
C SER A 43 25.70 9.35 -1.00
N LEU A 44 24.54 8.93 -0.51
CA LEU A 44 23.65 9.74 0.32
C LEU A 44 23.93 9.59 1.82
N LEU A 45 24.80 8.64 2.21
CA LEU A 45 25.18 8.46 3.62
C LEU A 45 25.78 9.74 4.20
N GLY A 46 25.34 10.09 5.41
CA GLY A 46 25.75 11.34 6.09
C GLY A 46 24.99 12.60 5.66
N SER A 47 24.17 12.55 4.59
CA SER A 47 23.31 13.67 4.21
C SER A 47 22.14 13.80 5.18
N ASP A 48 21.61 15.02 5.35
CA ASP A 48 20.34 15.24 6.08
C ASP A 48 19.16 14.67 5.28
N ALA A 49 18.42 13.76 5.88
CA ALA A 49 17.33 13.03 5.23
C ALA A 49 16.18 13.96 4.82
N SER A 50 15.88 14.97 5.62
CA SER A 50 14.80 15.92 5.37
C SER A 50 15.16 16.91 4.28
N GLU A 51 16.45 17.33 4.19
CA GLU A 51 16.94 18.11 3.05
C GLU A 51 16.86 17.31 1.74
N LEU A 52 17.22 16.01 1.75
CA LEU A 52 17.05 15.13 0.59
C LEU A 52 15.60 14.99 0.14
N ALA A 53 14.66 15.08 1.07
CA ALA A 53 13.23 15.06 0.80
C ALA A 53 12.64 16.42 0.44
N GLY A 54 13.42 17.51 0.56
CA GLY A 54 12.99 18.87 0.22
C GLY A 54 12.09 19.53 1.27
N VAL A 55 12.18 19.14 2.54
CA VAL A 55 11.32 19.64 3.63
C VAL A 55 12.10 20.33 4.76
N GLY A 56 13.30 20.82 4.45
CA GLY A 56 14.16 21.54 5.39
C GLY A 56 15.15 20.59 6.07
N LYS A 57 15.83 21.10 7.09
CA LYS A 57 16.89 20.40 7.81
C LYS A 57 16.43 20.01 9.22
N THR A 58 16.56 18.75 9.59
CA THR A 58 16.19 18.23 10.91
C THR A 58 17.37 17.71 11.71
N GLY A 59 18.52 17.48 11.09
CA GLY A 59 19.69 16.85 11.70
C GLY A 59 19.66 15.32 11.68
N VAL A 60 18.60 14.70 11.18
CA VAL A 60 18.53 13.24 10.99
C VAL A 60 19.35 12.87 9.77
N THR A 61 20.52 12.26 10.00
CA THR A 61 21.43 11.86 8.92
C THR A 61 21.10 10.48 8.39
N VAL A 62 21.24 10.30 7.08
CA VAL A 62 21.10 8.99 6.43
C VAL A 62 22.23 8.06 6.86
N GLN A 63 21.86 6.91 7.41
CA GLN A 63 22.76 5.86 7.93
C GLN A 63 22.62 4.58 7.11
N SER A 64 23.59 3.66 7.23
CA SER A 64 23.49 2.31 6.64
C SER A 64 23.28 1.22 7.70
N SER A 65 23.50 1.50 8.97
CA SER A 65 23.42 0.55 10.07
C SER A 65 22.18 0.75 10.91
N LEU A 66 21.29 -0.26 10.96
CA LEU A 66 20.15 -0.30 11.89
C LEU A 66 20.62 -0.30 13.35
N GLU A 67 21.72 -1.00 13.65
CA GLU A 67 22.26 -1.06 15.01
C GLU A 67 22.67 0.32 15.52
N ALA A 68 23.19 1.18 14.64
CA ALA A 68 23.62 2.53 15.01
C ALA A 68 22.44 3.45 15.38
N VAL A 69 21.22 3.16 14.91
CA VAL A 69 20.03 4.00 15.08
C VAL A 69 18.89 3.32 15.85
N LYS A 70 19.14 2.16 16.43
CA LYS A 70 18.09 1.34 17.07
C LYS A 70 17.34 2.05 18.21
N GLU A 71 17.98 2.99 18.88
CA GLU A 71 17.34 3.77 19.96
C GLU A 71 16.58 5.00 19.45
N ASP A 72 16.69 5.31 18.14
CA ASP A 72 16.15 6.52 17.56
C ASP A 72 14.74 6.32 17.00
N PHE A 73 14.22 5.09 16.91
CA PHE A 73 12.89 4.83 16.36
C PHE A 73 12.10 3.76 17.13
N ASP A 74 10.80 3.79 16.93
CA ASP A 74 9.84 2.87 17.52
C ASP A 74 9.20 1.97 16.46
N VAL A 75 8.96 2.49 15.24
CA VAL A 75 8.39 1.77 14.10
C VAL A 75 9.24 1.97 12.85
N PHE A 76 9.48 0.87 12.13
CA PHE A 76 10.24 0.84 10.88
C PHE A 76 9.31 0.78 9.68
N ILE A 77 9.47 1.67 8.70
CA ILE A 77 8.66 1.71 7.47
C ILE A 77 9.52 1.25 6.29
N ASP A 78 9.07 0.19 5.61
CA ASP A 78 9.82 -0.45 4.54
C ASP A 78 9.02 -0.62 3.24
N PHE A 79 9.52 0.00 2.17
CA PHE A 79 9.04 -0.10 0.79
C PHE A 79 10.20 -0.44 -0.14
N THR A 80 11.01 -1.43 0.21
CA THR A 80 12.22 -1.78 -0.53
C THR A 80 12.04 -3.05 -1.37
N ARG A 81 12.72 -4.14 -1.00
CA ARG A 81 12.65 -5.43 -1.69
C ARG A 81 12.52 -6.56 -0.67
N PRO A 82 11.93 -7.71 -1.04
CA PRO A 82 11.69 -8.82 -0.12
C PRO A 82 12.89 -9.21 0.74
N GLU A 83 14.08 -9.38 0.14
CA GLU A 83 15.28 -9.79 0.87
C GLU A 83 15.69 -8.75 1.93
N GLY A 84 15.68 -7.46 1.56
CA GLY A 84 15.98 -6.36 2.48
C GLY A 84 14.95 -6.26 3.59
N THR A 85 13.68 -6.35 3.24
CA THR A 85 12.58 -6.30 4.20
C THR A 85 12.64 -7.44 5.21
N LEU A 86 12.99 -8.66 4.79
CA LEU A 86 13.13 -9.80 5.71
C LEU A 86 14.32 -9.63 6.67
N ALA A 87 15.42 -9.02 6.22
CA ALA A 87 16.54 -8.68 7.10
C ALA A 87 16.13 -7.60 8.13
N HIS A 88 15.44 -6.55 7.69
CA HIS A 88 14.89 -5.52 8.59
C HIS A 88 13.87 -6.09 9.57
N LEU A 89 13.02 -7.03 9.12
CA LEU A 89 12.03 -7.72 9.94
C LEU A 89 12.70 -8.51 11.08
N ALA A 90 13.77 -9.26 10.78
CA ALA A 90 14.52 -10.00 11.79
C ALA A 90 15.09 -9.05 12.85
N PHE A 91 15.65 -7.92 12.43
CA PHE A 91 16.14 -6.89 13.34
C PHE A 91 15.02 -6.28 14.19
N CYS A 92 13.90 -5.90 13.58
CA CYS A 92 12.77 -5.32 14.30
C CYS A 92 12.19 -6.29 15.34
N ARG A 93 12.08 -7.57 14.99
CA ARG A 93 11.66 -8.63 15.92
C ARG A 93 12.59 -8.76 17.11
N GLU A 94 13.93 -8.80 16.87
CA GLU A 94 14.94 -8.92 17.93
C GLU A 94 14.91 -7.75 18.91
N HIS A 95 14.62 -6.54 18.41
CA HIS A 95 14.65 -5.31 19.21
C HIS A 95 13.26 -4.80 19.63
N GLY A 96 12.18 -5.59 19.41
CA GLY A 96 10.82 -5.23 19.81
C GLY A 96 10.29 -3.98 19.11
N LYS A 97 10.70 -3.70 17.85
CA LYS A 97 10.26 -2.56 17.05
C LYS A 97 9.05 -2.93 16.19
N GLY A 98 8.05 -2.06 16.11
CA GLY A 98 6.94 -2.23 15.17
C GLY A 98 7.39 -2.09 13.71
N MET A 99 6.60 -2.62 12.76
CA MET A 99 6.96 -2.52 11.35
C MET A 99 5.76 -2.24 10.44
N VAL A 100 5.96 -1.37 9.45
CA VAL A 100 5.02 -1.11 8.35
C VAL A 100 5.67 -1.58 7.06
N ILE A 101 5.08 -2.60 6.43
CA ILE A 101 5.63 -3.27 5.26
C ILE A 101 4.76 -2.95 4.04
N GLY A 102 5.31 -2.15 3.12
CA GLY A 102 4.74 -1.87 1.81
C GLY A 102 5.47 -2.58 0.66
N THR A 103 6.52 -3.32 0.96
CA THR A 103 7.21 -4.19 0.02
C THR A 103 6.29 -5.30 -0.46
N THR A 104 6.29 -5.56 -1.75
CA THR A 104 5.48 -6.61 -2.39
C THR A 104 6.37 -7.67 -3.02
N GLY A 105 5.80 -8.79 -3.44
CA GLY A 105 6.53 -9.85 -4.15
C GLY A 105 7.16 -10.91 -3.24
N PHE A 106 6.74 -11.01 -1.99
CA PHE A 106 7.15 -12.11 -1.11
C PHE A 106 6.61 -13.45 -1.61
N ASP A 107 7.45 -14.47 -1.51
CA ASP A 107 7.04 -15.86 -1.61
C ASP A 107 6.30 -16.33 -0.33
N ASP A 108 5.89 -17.58 -0.32
CA ASP A 108 5.16 -18.15 0.83
C ASP A 108 6.04 -18.21 2.09
N ALA A 109 7.36 -18.45 1.94
CA ALA A 109 8.30 -18.46 3.05
C ALA A 109 8.45 -17.05 3.67
N GLY A 110 8.55 -16.01 2.83
CA GLY A 110 8.61 -14.63 3.28
C GLY A 110 7.33 -14.19 3.99
N LYS A 111 6.16 -14.57 3.48
CA LYS A 111 4.88 -14.30 4.14
C LYS A 111 4.76 -15.03 5.49
N ALA A 112 5.23 -16.29 5.56
CA ALA A 112 5.28 -17.06 6.79
C ALA A 112 6.19 -16.40 7.83
N ALA A 113 7.36 -15.88 7.42
CA ALA A 113 8.27 -15.14 8.31
C ALA A 113 7.63 -13.88 8.89
N ILE A 114 6.89 -13.11 8.07
CA ILE A 114 6.14 -11.94 8.52
C ILE A 114 5.07 -12.34 9.55
N SER A 115 4.30 -13.39 9.27
CA SER A 115 3.27 -13.89 10.17
C SER A 115 3.84 -14.41 11.50
N GLU A 116 5.02 -15.02 11.47
CA GLU A 116 5.69 -15.49 12.69
C GLU A 116 6.20 -14.31 13.54
N ALA A 117 6.84 -13.33 12.92
CA ALA A 117 7.31 -12.12 13.61
C ALA A 117 6.15 -11.33 14.25
N ALA A 118 4.98 -11.33 13.62
CA ALA A 118 3.80 -10.64 14.13
C ALA A 118 3.26 -11.22 15.45
N LYS A 119 3.70 -12.38 15.88
CA LYS A 119 3.39 -12.93 17.20
C LYS A 119 4.14 -12.19 18.33
N GLU A 120 5.20 -11.47 18.00
CA GLU A 120 6.07 -10.79 18.95
C GLU A 120 6.04 -9.27 18.81
N ILE A 121 5.82 -8.73 17.59
CA ILE A 121 5.76 -7.29 17.30
C ILE A 121 4.50 -6.92 16.50
N GLY A 122 4.11 -5.66 16.57
CA GLY A 122 3.03 -5.13 15.74
C GLY A 122 3.50 -4.90 14.29
N ILE A 123 2.81 -5.50 13.33
CA ILE A 123 3.13 -5.36 11.89
C ILE A 123 1.87 -4.95 11.12
N VAL A 124 1.98 -3.86 10.34
CA VAL A 124 1.00 -3.56 9.27
C VAL A 124 1.62 -3.98 7.94
N PHE A 125 1.02 -4.98 7.30
CA PHE A 125 1.44 -5.48 6.00
C PHE A 125 0.33 -5.30 4.97
N ALA A 126 0.55 -4.48 3.95
CA ALA A 126 -0.43 -4.20 2.91
C ALA A 126 0.23 -3.98 1.54
N ALA A 127 -0.43 -4.44 0.50
CA ALA A 127 -0.01 -4.21 -0.88
C ALA A 127 -0.26 -2.76 -1.35
N ASN A 128 -1.18 -2.05 -0.70
CA ASN A 128 -1.53 -0.67 -1.02
C ASN A 128 -1.92 0.11 0.25
N PHE A 129 -1.24 1.22 0.50
CA PHE A 129 -1.45 2.08 1.66
C PHE A 129 -2.37 3.28 1.40
N SER A 130 -2.90 3.46 0.19
CA SER A 130 -3.85 4.53 -0.07
C SER A 130 -5.15 4.32 0.71
N VAL A 131 -5.53 5.30 1.53
CA VAL A 131 -6.82 5.29 2.24
C VAL A 131 -7.96 5.17 1.25
N GLY A 132 -7.93 5.98 0.17
CA GLY A 132 -8.99 5.99 -0.84
C GLY A 132 -9.14 4.65 -1.57
N VAL A 133 -8.03 3.98 -1.91
CA VAL A 133 -8.07 2.65 -2.54
C VAL A 133 -8.70 1.62 -1.59
N ASN A 134 -8.31 1.60 -0.31
CA ASN A 134 -8.86 0.63 0.64
C ASN A 134 -10.35 0.87 0.92
N VAL A 135 -10.78 2.13 1.02
CA VAL A 135 -12.21 2.48 1.12
C VAL A 135 -12.96 2.05 -0.14
N MET A 136 -12.40 2.31 -1.33
CA MET A 136 -12.97 1.87 -2.60
C MET A 136 -13.18 0.35 -2.63
N LEU A 137 -12.16 -0.44 -2.27
CA LEU A 137 -12.27 -1.91 -2.23
C LEU A 137 -13.43 -2.35 -1.33
N LYS A 138 -13.60 -1.72 -0.17
CA LYS A 138 -14.72 -2.05 0.73
C LYS A 138 -16.09 -1.70 0.14
N LEU A 139 -16.19 -0.54 -0.55
CA LEU A 139 -17.41 -0.15 -1.26
C LEU A 139 -17.74 -1.13 -2.39
N LEU A 140 -16.73 -1.63 -3.12
CA LEU A 140 -16.90 -2.63 -4.17
C LEU A 140 -17.43 -3.95 -3.63
N GLU A 141 -16.94 -4.42 -2.47
CA GLU A 141 -17.49 -5.60 -1.80
C GLU A 141 -18.99 -5.43 -1.50
N LYS A 142 -19.38 -4.26 -1.00
CA LYS A 142 -20.80 -3.96 -0.69
C LYS A 142 -21.65 -3.88 -1.96
N ALA A 143 -21.18 -3.17 -2.98
CA ALA A 143 -21.88 -3.06 -4.27
C ALA A 143 -22.04 -4.44 -4.94
N ALA A 144 -20.97 -5.25 -4.96
CA ALA A 144 -21.00 -6.58 -5.55
C ALA A 144 -21.98 -7.53 -4.84
N LYS A 145 -22.12 -7.46 -3.52
CA LYS A 145 -23.10 -8.26 -2.77
C LYS A 145 -24.55 -7.93 -3.12
N VAL A 146 -24.83 -6.68 -3.51
CA VAL A 146 -26.20 -6.23 -3.83
C VAL A 146 -26.50 -6.37 -5.32
N MET A 147 -25.53 -6.04 -6.17
CA MET A 147 -25.72 -5.85 -7.62
C MET A 147 -25.00 -6.89 -8.48
N GLY A 148 -24.08 -7.66 -7.92
CA GLY A 148 -23.16 -8.51 -8.70
C GLY A 148 -23.85 -9.59 -9.54
N ASP A 149 -24.99 -10.09 -9.09
CA ASP A 149 -25.68 -11.21 -9.76
C ASP A 149 -26.41 -10.79 -11.05
N TYR A 150 -26.77 -9.51 -11.20
CA TYR A 150 -27.59 -9.07 -12.31
C TYR A 150 -26.96 -7.92 -13.14
N THR A 151 -25.87 -7.32 -12.68
CA THR A 151 -25.20 -6.23 -13.41
C THR A 151 -24.02 -6.72 -14.22
N ASP A 152 -23.68 -5.98 -15.27
CA ASP A 152 -22.43 -6.10 -16.01
C ASP A 152 -21.32 -5.34 -15.26
N ILE A 153 -20.23 -6.04 -14.96
CA ILE A 153 -19.14 -5.47 -14.17
C ILE A 153 -17.90 -5.25 -15.04
N GLU A 154 -17.44 -3.99 -15.09
CA GLU A 154 -16.24 -3.60 -15.84
C GLU A 154 -15.32 -2.77 -14.94
N ILE A 155 -14.03 -3.07 -15.00
CA ILE A 155 -12.98 -2.34 -14.32
C ILE A 155 -12.13 -1.61 -15.35
N ILE A 156 -12.05 -0.29 -15.24
CA ILE A 156 -11.31 0.58 -16.14
C ILE A 156 -10.16 1.19 -15.34
N GLU A 157 -8.91 1.05 -15.82
CA GLU A 157 -7.76 1.65 -15.15
C GLU A 157 -6.88 2.42 -16.13
N ALA A 158 -6.31 3.52 -15.64
CA ALA A 158 -5.40 4.35 -16.40
C ALA A 158 -4.14 4.68 -15.58
N HIS A 159 -2.97 4.54 -16.22
CA HIS A 159 -1.68 4.92 -15.66
C HIS A 159 -0.78 5.56 -16.71
N HIS A 160 0.34 6.11 -16.22
CA HIS A 160 1.36 6.71 -17.07
C HIS A 160 1.96 5.73 -18.08
N ARG A 161 2.51 6.28 -19.17
CA ARG A 161 3.10 5.50 -20.29
C ARG A 161 4.22 4.52 -19.92
N HIS A 162 4.84 4.71 -18.75
CA HIS A 162 5.98 3.90 -18.29
C HIS A 162 5.57 2.71 -17.41
N LYS A 163 4.27 2.51 -17.12
CA LYS A 163 3.81 1.36 -16.35
C LYS A 163 3.86 0.10 -17.22
N VAL A 164 4.54 -0.93 -16.73
CA VAL A 164 4.85 -2.15 -17.51
C VAL A 164 3.86 -3.30 -17.28
N ASP A 165 3.23 -3.35 -16.10
CA ASP A 165 2.23 -4.36 -15.78
C ASP A 165 0.81 -3.92 -16.20
N ALA A 166 0.01 -4.84 -16.68
CA ALA A 166 -1.39 -4.64 -17.09
C ALA A 166 -2.19 -5.94 -16.91
N PRO A 167 -3.38 -5.91 -16.27
CA PRO A 167 -3.92 -4.79 -15.50
C PRO A 167 -3.05 -4.43 -14.31
N SER A 168 -3.26 -3.24 -13.73
CA SER A 168 -2.54 -2.81 -12.53
C SER A 168 -2.88 -3.71 -11.33
N GLY A 169 -1.97 -3.82 -10.35
CA GLY A 169 -2.22 -4.57 -9.12
C GLY A 169 -3.48 -4.08 -8.38
N THR A 170 -3.77 -2.78 -8.41
CA THR A 170 -5.02 -2.23 -7.81
C THR A 170 -6.25 -2.68 -8.59
N ALA A 171 -6.21 -2.71 -9.92
CA ALA A 171 -7.33 -3.21 -10.73
C ALA A 171 -7.60 -4.69 -10.48
N LEU A 172 -6.53 -5.50 -10.34
CA LEU A 172 -6.67 -6.91 -9.98
C LEU A 172 -7.29 -7.07 -8.58
N ALA A 173 -6.83 -6.28 -7.59
CA ALA A 173 -7.40 -6.29 -6.25
C ALA A 173 -8.89 -5.88 -6.24
N MET A 174 -9.30 -4.94 -7.10
CA MET A 174 -10.72 -4.60 -7.29
C MET A 174 -11.51 -5.79 -7.82
N GLY A 175 -11.00 -6.47 -8.85
CA GLY A 175 -11.63 -7.67 -9.41
C GLY A 175 -11.73 -8.80 -8.38
N GLU A 176 -10.69 -9.03 -7.59
CA GLU A 176 -10.68 -10.01 -6.53
C GLU A 176 -11.71 -9.69 -5.43
N ALA A 177 -11.77 -8.44 -4.98
CA ALA A 177 -12.75 -8.01 -3.98
C ALA A 177 -14.19 -8.21 -4.46
N ILE A 178 -14.48 -7.88 -5.72
CA ILE A 178 -15.78 -8.09 -6.35
C ILE A 178 -16.09 -9.59 -6.48
N ALA A 179 -15.17 -10.36 -7.06
CA ALA A 179 -15.35 -11.79 -7.28
C ALA A 179 -15.58 -12.55 -5.95
N GLN A 180 -14.78 -12.28 -4.93
CA GLN A 180 -14.94 -12.87 -3.59
C GLN A 180 -16.30 -12.51 -2.96
N ALA A 181 -16.76 -11.27 -3.12
CA ALA A 181 -18.07 -10.85 -2.61
C ALA A 181 -19.24 -11.54 -3.30
N MET A 182 -19.02 -12.07 -4.52
CA MET A 182 -19.96 -12.85 -5.33
C MET A 182 -19.74 -14.37 -5.22
N ASP A 183 -18.89 -14.83 -4.30
CA ASP A 183 -18.49 -16.24 -4.16
C ASP A 183 -17.91 -16.84 -5.45
N LYS A 184 -17.13 -16.05 -6.22
CA LYS A 184 -16.50 -16.45 -7.48
C LYS A 184 -14.98 -16.41 -7.40
N ASP A 185 -14.32 -17.23 -8.23
CA ASP A 185 -12.90 -17.12 -8.51
C ASP A 185 -12.68 -16.11 -9.67
N LEU A 186 -11.91 -15.06 -9.43
CA LEU A 186 -11.59 -14.07 -10.45
C LEU A 186 -10.98 -14.72 -11.71
N LYS A 187 -10.12 -15.72 -11.54
CA LYS A 187 -9.47 -16.41 -12.66
C LYS A 187 -10.48 -17.08 -13.60
N ALA A 188 -11.62 -17.50 -13.07
CA ALA A 188 -12.67 -18.17 -13.85
C ALA A 188 -13.62 -17.18 -14.55
N CYS A 189 -13.73 -15.92 -14.08
CA CYS A 189 -14.68 -14.96 -14.61
C CYS A 189 -14.07 -13.67 -15.18
N ALA A 190 -12.75 -13.50 -15.12
CA ALA A 190 -12.07 -12.32 -15.66
C ALA A 190 -11.99 -12.33 -17.19
N VAL A 191 -12.26 -11.18 -17.81
CA VAL A 191 -12.09 -10.92 -19.25
C VAL A 191 -11.13 -9.75 -19.43
N TYR A 192 -9.90 -10.04 -19.85
CA TYR A 192 -8.83 -9.04 -19.93
C TYR A 192 -8.74 -8.31 -21.27
N SER A 193 -9.37 -8.84 -22.31
CA SER A 193 -9.40 -8.20 -23.62
C SER A 193 -10.61 -8.63 -24.44
N ARG A 194 -11.07 -7.74 -25.30
CA ARG A 194 -12.07 -8.01 -26.35
C ARG A 194 -11.56 -7.42 -27.66
N GLU A 195 -11.43 -8.25 -28.68
CA GLU A 195 -10.95 -7.84 -30.01
C GLU A 195 -11.74 -8.58 -31.10
N GLY A 196 -12.12 -7.87 -32.16
CA GLY A 196 -12.88 -8.42 -33.27
C GLY A 196 -14.33 -8.78 -32.90
N TYR A 197 -14.86 -9.87 -33.44
CA TYR A 197 -16.19 -10.38 -33.17
C TYR A 197 -16.15 -11.35 -31.99
N THR A 198 -16.44 -10.86 -30.81
CA THR A 198 -16.36 -11.64 -29.56
C THR A 198 -17.69 -12.25 -29.12
N GLY A 199 -18.77 -11.96 -29.87
CA GLY A 199 -20.14 -12.29 -29.45
C GLY A 199 -20.65 -11.32 -28.35
N GLU A 200 -21.83 -11.63 -27.81
CA GLU A 200 -22.37 -10.89 -26.67
C GLU A 200 -21.54 -11.10 -25.41
N ARG A 201 -21.66 -10.16 -24.48
CA ARG A 201 -20.98 -10.25 -23.19
C ARG A 201 -21.43 -11.49 -22.42
N VAL A 202 -20.48 -12.23 -21.86
CA VAL A 202 -20.78 -13.39 -21.01
C VAL A 202 -21.32 -12.91 -19.67
N PRO A 203 -22.56 -13.29 -19.28
CA PRO A 203 -23.12 -12.91 -17.99
C PRO A 203 -22.23 -13.36 -16.81
N GLY A 204 -22.12 -12.49 -15.79
CA GLY A 204 -21.33 -12.77 -14.59
C GLY A 204 -19.83 -12.69 -14.78
N SER A 205 -19.33 -12.27 -15.96
CA SER A 205 -17.92 -11.97 -16.16
C SER A 205 -17.55 -10.59 -15.57
N ILE A 206 -16.27 -10.42 -15.22
CA ILE A 206 -15.67 -9.15 -14.79
C ILE A 206 -14.68 -8.73 -15.88
N GLY A 207 -14.99 -7.64 -16.59
CA GLY A 207 -14.14 -7.12 -17.64
C GLY A 207 -13.08 -6.17 -17.13
N PHE A 208 -11.95 -6.09 -17.86
CA PHE A 208 -10.86 -5.16 -17.59
C PHE A 208 -10.52 -4.35 -18.82
N ALA A 209 -10.38 -3.04 -18.66
CA ALA A 209 -9.90 -2.13 -19.69
C ALA A 209 -8.70 -1.34 -19.15
N THR A 210 -7.59 -1.38 -19.88
CA THR A 210 -6.31 -0.80 -19.48
C THR A 210 -5.93 0.37 -20.37
N VAL A 211 -5.65 1.52 -19.79
CA VAL A 211 -5.16 2.72 -20.47
C VAL A 211 -3.74 3.06 -20.00
N ARG A 212 -2.84 3.39 -20.94
CA ARG A 212 -1.48 3.87 -20.69
C ARG A 212 -1.29 5.18 -21.44
N ALA A 213 -1.21 6.31 -20.70
CA ALA A 213 -1.16 7.64 -21.29
C ALA A 213 -0.47 8.65 -20.38
N GLY A 214 0.32 9.53 -20.97
CA GLY A 214 0.90 10.68 -20.31
C GLY A 214 1.65 10.34 -19.01
N ASP A 215 1.30 11.10 -17.97
CA ASP A 215 1.86 11.03 -16.61
C ASP A 215 0.82 10.66 -15.55
N ILE A 216 -0.31 10.07 -15.95
CA ILE A 216 -1.40 9.64 -15.06
C ILE A 216 -0.82 8.81 -13.91
N VAL A 217 -1.02 9.25 -12.67
CA VAL A 217 -0.49 8.57 -11.48
C VAL A 217 -1.17 7.24 -11.24
N GLY A 218 -2.51 7.21 -11.36
CA GLY A 218 -3.34 6.02 -11.27
C GLY A 218 -4.81 6.39 -11.09
N GLU A 219 -5.64 5.92 -12.01
CA GLU A 219 -7.10 6.07 -11.96
C GLU A 219 -7.74 4.70 -12.11
N HIS A 220 -8.77 4.45 -11.33
CA HIS A 220 -9.48 3.17 -11.30
C HIS A 220 -10.96 3.41 -11.14
N THR A 221 -11.76 2.81 -12.00
CA THR A 221 -13.22 2.85 -11.95
C THR A 221 -13.77 1.44 -12.06
N ALA A 222 -14.63 1.04 -11.13
CA ALA A 222 -15.48 -0.13 -11.31
C ALA A 222 -16.88 0.33 -11.65
N MET A 223 -17.43 -0.25 -12.69
CA MET A 223 -18.78 0.00 -13.19
C MET A 223 -19.65 -1.23 -12.91
N PHE A 224 -20.82 -1.02 -12.34
CA PHE A 224 -21.92 -1.99 -12.23
C PHE A 224 -23.07 -1.45 -13.05
N ALA A 225 -23.28 -2.02 -14.22
CA ALA A 225 -24.25 -1.51 -15.21
C ALA A 225 -25.39 -2.48 -15.42
N ASP A 226 -26.62 -1.96 -15.33
CA ASP A 226 -27.85 -2.65 -15.66
C ASP A 226 -28.63 -1.85 -16.73
N ILE A 227 -29.75 -2.41 -17.18
CA ILE A 227 -30.63 -1.72 -18.11
C ILE A 227 -31.31 -0.53 -17.40
N GLY A 228 -30.97 0.67 -17.84
CA GLY A 228 -31.57 1.91 -17.34
C GLY A 228 -30.76 2.62 -16.25
N GLU A 229 -29.80 1.95 -15.59
CA GLU A 229 -28.92 2.58 -14.60
C GLU A 229 -27.54 1.95 -14.55
N ARG A 230 -26.59 2.67 -14.00
CA ARG A 230 -25.28 2.13 -13.59
C ARG A 230 -24.71 2.88 -12.40
N ILE A 231 -23.92 2.19 -11.62
CA ILE A 231 -23.12 2.77 -10.54
C ILE A 231 -21.64 2.70 -10.94
N GLU A 232 -20.93 3.79 -10.76
CA GLU A 232 -19.49 3.88 -10.96
C GLU A 232 -18.82 4.26 -9.64
N ILE A 233 -17.86 3.44 -9.19
CA ILE A 233 -17.05 3.72 -8.02
C ILE A 233 -15.62 3.99 -8.49
N THR A 234 -15.19 5.24 -8.33
CA THR A 234 -13.93 5.73 -8.92
C THR A 234 -12.96 6.25 -7.85
N HIS A 235 -11.71 5.86 -7.98
CA HIS A 235 -10.58 6.45 -7.25
C HIS A 235 -9.56 7.03 -8.24
N LYS A 236 -9.13 8.27 -7.99
CA LYS A 236 -8.08 8.95 -8.78
C LYS A 236 -6.97 9.41 -7.86
N ALA A 237 -5.76 8.91 -8.07
CA ALA A 237 -4.57 9.39 -7.39
C ALA A 237 -3.93 10.52 -8.21
N SER A 238 -3.78 11.70 -7.61
CA SER A 238 -3.06 12.84 -8.19
C SER A 238 -1.62 12.93 -7.70
N SER A 239 -1.26 12.19 -6.64
CA SER A 239 0.08 12.15 -6.07
C SER A 239 0.34 10.81 -5.39
N ARG A 240 1.61 10.38 -5.39
CA ARG A 240 2.05 9.21 -4.60
C ARG A 240 2.09 9.47 -3.09
N MET A 241 1.95 10.73 -2.65
CA MET A 241 1.83 11.08 -1.23
C MET A 241 0.69 10.36 -0.52
N THR A 242 -0.36 9.96 -1.25
CA THR A 242 -1.46 9.17 -0.67
C THR A 242 -0.97 7.85 -0.06
N PHE A 243 0.01 7.19 -0.67
CA PHE A 243 0.59 5.94 -0.15
C PHE A 243 1.50 6.22 1.05
N ALA A 244 2.32 7.27 0.98
CA ALA A 244 3.21 7.66 2.07
C ALA A 244 2.42 8.08 3.32
N ASN A 245 1.39 8.89 3.15
CA ASN A 245 0.51 9.30 4.25
C ASN A 245 -0.19 8.11 4.91
N GLY A 246 -0.65 7.13 4.12
CA GLY A 246 -1.25 5.92 4.65
C GLY A 246 -0.26 5.05 5.44
N ALA A 247 0.98 4.92 4.96
CA ALA A 247 2.03 4.19 5.65
C ALA A 247 2.41 4.85 6.98
N VAL A 248 2.59 6.16 7.00
CA VAL A 248 2.90 6.92 8.23
C VAL A 248 1.73 6.87 9.22
N ARG A 249 0.48 6.97 8.72
CA ARG A 249 -0.73 6.75 9.52
C ARG A 249 -0.75 5.36 10.15
N SER A 250 -0.33 4.33 9.41
CA SER A 250 -0.24 2.96 9.93
C SER A 250 0.79 2.84 11.05
N ALA A 251 1.94 3.52 10.93
CA ALA A 251 2.94 3.58 11.99
C ALA A 251 2.38 4.25 13.26
N LEU A 252 1.67 5.37 13.12
CA LEU A 252 1.01 6.04 14.25
C LEU A 252 -0.06 5.15 14.90
N TRP A 253 -0.83 4.42 14.10
CA TRP A 253 -1.85 3.49 14.58
C TRP A 253 -1.24 2.32 15.36
N LEU A 254 -0.07 1.80 14.95
CA LEU A 254 0.65 0.72 15.64
C LEU A 254 1.06 1.09 17.06
N LYS A 255 1.21 2.37 17.39
CA LYS A 255 1.54 2.84 18.75
C LYS A 255 0.62 2.28 19.84
N SER A 256 -0.62 1.97 19.51
CA SER A 256 -1.62 1.42 20.44
C SER A 256 -1.68 -0.11 20.40
N LYS A 257 -0.75 -0.80 19.71
CA LYS A 257 -0.75 -2.24 19.50
C LYS A 257 0.54 -2.84 20.06
N ASP A 258 0.41 -3.95 20.76
CA ASP A 258 1.58 -4.66 21.29
C ASP A 258 2.19 -5.57 20.23
N ASN A 259 1.40 -6.47 19.67
CA ASN A 259 1.78 -7.39 18.59
C ASN A 259 0.56 -7.70 17.70
N GLY A 260 0.81 -8.33 16.57
CA GLY A 260 -0.21 -8.77 15.63
C GLY A 260 0.12 -8.44 14.18
N LEU A 261 -0.49 -9.18 13.28
CA LEU A 261 -0.45 -8.90 11.84
C LEU A 261 -1.74 -8.19 11.44
N PHE A 262 -1.58 -6.99 10.96
CA PHE A 262 -2.66 -6.09 10.59
C PHE A 262 -2.52 -5.65 9.12
N ASP A 263 -3.61 -5.19 8.54
CA ASP A 263 -3.64 -4.57 7.22
C ASP A 263 -4.30 -3.17 7.27
N MET A 264 -4.50 -2.57 6.10
CA MET A 264 -5.13 -1.25 6.02
C MET A 264 -6.62 -1.27 6.42
N ARG A 265 -7.30 -2.41 6.39
CA ARG A 265 -8.69 -2.53 6.86
C ARG A 265 -8.77 -2.38 8.38
N ASP A 266 -7.77 -2.90 9.09
CA ASP A 266 -7.65 -2.74 10.55
C ASP A 266 -7.31 -1.31 10.91
N VAL A 267 -6.32 -0.70 10.23
CA VAL A 267 -5.88 0.69 10.44
C VAL A 267 -7.03 1.69 10.23
N LEU A 268 -7.92 1.41 9.28
CA LEU A 268 -9.02 2.29 8.88
C LEU A 268 -10.37 1.90 9.48
N ASP A 269 -10.42 0.85 10.31
CA ASP A 269 -11.65 0.29 10.91
C ASP A 269 -12.72 -0.09 9.85
N LEU A 270 -12.27 -0.58 8.69
CA LEU A 270 -13.17 -0.95 7.59
C LEU A 270 -13.86 -2.30 7.80
N ASN A 271 -13.40 -3.11 8.77
CA ASN A 271 -14.00 -4.41 9.05
C ASN A 271 -15.40 -4.28 9.64
N ASN A 272 -15.71 -3.14 10.27
CA ASN A 272 -16.99 -2.83 10.88
C ASN A 272 -17.99 -2.08 9.95
N LEU A 273 -17.63 -1.86 8.69
CA LEU A 273 -18.47 -1.23 7.67
C LEU A 273 -19.36 -2.22 6.91
#